data_e7e5e05b14b95d14e36abb5c54a1ffb2
#
_entry.id   e7e5e05b14b95d14e36abb5c54a1ffb2
#
_cell.length_a   1.000
_cell.length_b   1.000
_cell.length_c   1.000
_cell.angle_alpha   90.00
_cell.angle_beta   90.00
_cell.angle_gamma   90.00
#
_symmetry.space_group_name_H-M   'P 1'
#
loop_
_entity.id
_entity.type
_entity.pdbx_description
1 polymer ?
#
loop_
_entity_poly.entity_id
_entity_poly.type
_entity_poly.pdbx_seq_one_letter_code
_entity_poly.pdbx_strand_id
1 'polypeptide(L)'
;MANGIIVIDKPQEWTSMDVCAKIRGVLHERRVGHAGTLDPMATGVMPVFVGRATRAVEFASESEKEYIAGLKLGVVTNTQDTTGQVVEERPVEADRADLEGALAAFRGEITQIPPMYSALKRDGKKLYELARAGKEVERAPRPVTIHALEVVEQTGPNCYTLRVRCSKGTYVRTLCHDIGAALGCGGCMSALRRTEAAGFSLAEAVPLEALLDAPDPAALLRPVDAYFFRYPAVTVEGTALRKAKNGNPFPCSAADGDWRVYGPGGEFLLLGRCAGGMMSTIKSFFEV
;
A
#
# COMPACT_ATOMS: atom_id res chain seq x y z
N MET A 1 -3.28 -21.81 14.45
CA MET A 1 -3.38 -21.15 13.12
C MET A 1 -2.45 -19.95 13.09
N ALA A 2 -1.73 -19.74 12.00
CA ALA A 2 -0.86 -18.58 11.86
C ALA A 2 -1.70 -17.29 11.88
N ASN A 3 -1.26 -16.29 12.67
CA ASN A 3 -1.98 -15.03 12.81
C ASN A 3 -1.00 -13.89 13.08
N GLY A 4 -0.99 -12.87 12.24
CA GLY A 4 -0.09 -11.74 12.39
C GLY A 4 0.16 -10.99 11.10
N ILE A 5 1.21 -10.18 11.10
CA ILE A 5 1.62 -9.34 9.98
C ILE A 5 3.04 -9.72 9.60
N ILE A 6 3.30 -9.89 8.33
CA ILE A 6 4.66 -9.94 7.79
C ILE A 6 4.84 -8.85 6.75
N VAL A 7 5.95 -8.15 6.82
CA VAL A 7 6.31 -7.14 5.82
C VAL A 7 7.28 -7.79 4.84
N ILE A 8 6.86 -7.96 3.61
CA ILE A 8 7.69 -8.58 2.57
C ILE A 8 8.37 -7.49 1.74
N ASP A 9 9.66 -7.64 1.49
CA ASP A 9 10.33 -6.97 0.38
C ASP A 9 9.94 -7.74 -0.89
N LYS A 10 8.90 -7.24 -1.59
CA LYS A 10 8.38 -7.92 -2.78
C LYS A 10 9.44 -7.95 -3.88
N PRO A 11 9.83 -9.11 -4.38
CA PRO A 11 10.76 -9.20 -5.51
C PRO A 11 10.09 -8.74 -6.80
N GLN A 12 10.92 -8.43 -7.81
CA GLN A 12 10.48 -8.10 -9.16
C GLN A 12 9.79 -9.30 -9.83
N GLU A 13 8.92 -9.03 -10.80
CA GLU A 13 8.18 -10.01 -11.61
C GLU A 13 7.10 -10.82 -10.87
N TRP A 14 6.97 -10.66 -9.58
CA TRP A 14 5.88 -11.24 -8.80
C TRP A 14 4.68 -10.29 -8.74
N THR A 15 3.47 -10.83 -8.89
CA THR A 15 2.28 -10.07 -8.50
C THR A 15 2.11 -10.10 -6.98
N SER A 16 1.42 -9.09 -6.43
CA SER A 16 1.09 -9.08 -5.00
C SER A 16 0.25 -10.31 -4.59
N MET A 17 -0.54 -10.87 -5.50
CA MET A 17 -1.34 -12.07 -5.25
C MET A 17 -0.50 -13.34 -5.24
N ASP A 18 0.55 -13.43 -6.06
CA ASP A 18 1.47 -14.58 -6.06
C ASP A 18 2.22 -14.66 -4.73
N VAL A 19 2.68 -13.51 -4.20
CA VAL A 19 3.28 -13.42 -2.86
C VAL A 19 2.29 -13.92 -1.80
N CYS A 20 1.04 -13.44 -1.83
CA CYS A 20 0.00 -13.92 -0.90
C CYS A 20 -0.27 -15.43 -1.06
N ALA A 21 -0.25 -15.95 -2.28
CA ALA A 21 -0.45 -17.39 -2.53
C ALA A 21 0.70 -18.23 -1.96
N LYS A 22 1.95 -17.78 -2.11
CA LYS A 22 3.10 -18.43 -1.48
C LYS A 22 2.99 -18.45 0.04
N ILE A 23 2.66 -17.30 0.65
CA ILE A 23 2.49 -17.19 2.10
C ILE A 23 1.38 -18.11 2.61
N ARG A 24 0.26 -18.25 1.89
CA ARG A 24 -0.80 -19.22 2.22
C ARG A 24 -0.26 -20.65 2.29
N GLY A 25 0.56 -21.03 1.31
CA GLY A 25 1.17 -22.36 1.25
C GLY A 25 2.13 -22.62 2.42
N VAL A 26 3.03 -21.69 2.66
CA VAL A 26 4.09 -21.81 3.69
C VAL A 26 3.52 -21.81 5.10
N LEU A 27 2.54 -20.93 5.37
CA LEU A 27 1.92 -20.82 6.71
C LEU A 27 0.69 -21.70 6.91
N HIS A 28 0.26 -22.46 5.89
CA HIS A 28 -0.96 -23.28 5.91
C HIS A 28 -2.20 -22.49 6.38
N GLU A 29 -2.28 -21.20 6.04
CA GLU A 29 -3.39 -20.31 6.43
C GLU A 29 -4.11 -19.77 5.20
N ARG A 30 -5.43 -19.98 5.12
CA ARG A 30 -6.24 -19.57 3.97
C ARG A 30 -6.44 -18.04 3.89
N ARG A 31 -6.56 -17.39 5.05
CA ARG A 31 -6.80 -15.95 5.15
C ARG A 31 -5.48 -15.22 5.09
N VAL A 32 -5.12 -14.76 3.90
CA VAL A 32 -3.94 -13.93 3.65
C VAL A 32 -4.34 -12.81 2.71
N GLY A 33 -4.02 -11.57 3.07
CA GLY A 33 -4.31 -10.37 2.27
C GLY A 33 -3.22 -9.33 2.43
N HIS A 34 -3.11 -8.40 1.51
CA HIS A 34 -2.10 -7.33 1.52
C HIS A 34 -2.74 -5.94 1.55
N ALA A 35 -2.00 -4.94 2.04
CA ALA A 35 -2.39 -3.55 2.05
C ALA A 35 -1.73 -2.78 0.90
N GLY A 36 -2.40 -2.73 -0.24
CA GLY A 36 -1.96 -2.00 -1.44
C GLY A 36 -1.16 -2.85 -2.42
N THR A 37 -1.71 -2.98 -3.62
CA THR A 37 -1.11 -3.70 -4.74
C THR A 37 0.19 -3.03 -5.19
N LEU A 38 1.19 -3.84 -5.51
CA LEU A 38 2.36 -3.48 -6.30
C LEU A 38 2.27 -4.18 -7.65
N ASP A 39 2.60 -3.45 -8.71
CA ASP A 39 2.71 -4.01 -10.06
C ASP A 39 3.83 -5.07 -10.14
N PRO A 40 3.84 -5.99 -11.12
CA PRO A 40 4.89 -7.01 -11.22
C PRO A 40 6.30 -6.43 -11.26
N MET A 41 6.52 -5.35 -12.01
CA MET A 41 7.82 -4.68 -12.12
C MET A 41 8.26 -3.99 -10.82
N ALA A 42 7.31 -3.64 -9.95
CA ALA A 42 7.59 -2.91 -8.71
C ALA A 42 8.12 -3.84 -7.62
N THR A 43 8.99 -3.29 -6.76
CA THR A 43 9.59 -3.99 -5.62
C THR A 43 9.29 -3.26 -4.30
N GLY A 44 9.71 -3.85 -3.18
CA GLY A 44 9.74 -3.17 -1.88
C GLY A 44 8.60 -3.54 -0.95
N VAL A 45 8.37 -2.67 0.01
CA VAL A 45 7.52 -2.88 1.19
C VAL A 45 6.11 -3.32 0.82
N MET A 46 5.77 -4.54 1.19
CA MET A 46 4.44 -5.13 1.01
C MET A 46 3.96 -5.74 2.33
N PRO A 47 3.18 -5.00 3.14
CA PRO A 47 2.58 -5.56 4.35
C PRO A 47 1.53 -6.60 4.00
N VAL A 48 1.72 -7.82 4.52
CA VAL A 48 0.83 -8.96 4.33
C VAL A 48 0.26 -9.37 5.68
N PHE A 49 -1.04 -9.51 5.74
CA PHE A 49 -1.82 -9.84 6.92
C PHE A 49 -2.30 -11.28 6.82
N VAL A 50 -2.09 -12.05 7.88
CA VAL A 50 -2.31 -13.49 7.94
C VAL A 50 -3.35 -13.81 9.01
N GLY A 51 -4.25 -14.73 8.75
CA GLY A 51 -5.28 -15.14 9.68
C GLY A 51 -6.27 -14.03 10.00
N ARG A 52 -6.54 -13.77 11.26
CA ARG A 52 -7.45 -12.69 11.70
C ARG A 52 -6.87 -11.30 11.49
N ALA A 53 -5.55 -11.19 11.37
CA ALA A 53 -4.90 -9.93 11.03
C ALA A 53 -5.41 -9.35 9.69
N THR A 54 -5.96 -10.16 8.78
CA THR A 54 -6.59 -9.66 7.54
C THR A 54 -7.69 -8.64 7.77
N ARG A 55 -8.29 -8.61 8.97
CA ARG A 55 -9.27 -7.58 9.36
C ARG A 55 -8.65 -6.18 9.50
N ALA A 56 -7.31 -6.08 9.62
CA ALA A 56 -6.62 -4.80 9.67
C ALA A 56 -6.30 -4.23 8.27
N VAL A 57 -6.47 -5.02 7.20
CA VAL A 57 -6.18 -4.59 5.82
C VAL A 57 -6.94 -3.32 5.43
N GLU A 58 -8.18 -3.17 5.88
CA GLU A 58 -8.98 -1.97 5.58
C GLU A 58 -8.32 -0.69 6.10
N PHE A 59 -7.77 -0.71 7.33
CA PHE A 59 -7.06 0.43 7.90
C PHE A 59 -5.72 0.67 7.19
N ALA A 60 -4.98 -0.40 6.93
CA ALA A 60 -3.67 -0.34 6.31
C ALA A 60 -3.73 0.16 4.86
N SER A 61 -4.81 -0.12 4.14
CA SER A 61 -5.03 0.35 2.77
C SER A 61 -5.22 1.86 2.68
N GLU A 62 -5.73 2.48 3.75
CA GLU A 62 -5.96 3.93 3.83
C GLU A 62 -4.69 4.76 4.05
N SER A 63 -3.59 4.13 4.42
CA SER A 63 -2.33 4.80 4.75
C SER A 63 -1.64 5.43 3.55
N GLU A 64 -0.80 6.41 3.81
CA GLU A 64 0.18 6.95 2.86
C GLU A 64 1.19 5.89 2.44
N LYS A 65 1.85 6.14 1.32
CA LYS A 65 2.94 5.32 0.77
C LYS A 65 4.08 6.21 0.33
N GLU A 66 5.31 5.68 0.44
CA GLU A 66 6.48 6.32 -0.12
C GLU A 66 7.15 5.41 -1.15
N TYR A 67 7.64 6.02 -2.22
CA TYR A 67 8.26 5.32 -3.33
C TYR A 67 9.53 6.03 -3.79
N ILE A 68 10.46 5.23 -4.29
CA ILE A 68 11.52 5.67 -5.19
C ILE A 68 11.14 5.17 -6.58
N ALA A 69 10.94 6.11 -7.51
CA ALA A 69 10.43 5.85 -8.85
C ALA A 69 11.43 6.32 -9.90
N GLY A 70 11.67 5.51 -10.91
CA GLY A 70 12.39 5.89 -12.12
C GLY A 70 11.44 6.60 -13.08
N LEU A 71 11.79 7.80 -13.52
CA LEU A 71 11.13 8.55 -14.60
C LEU A 71 12.01 8.49 -15.84
N LYS A 72 11.45 8.04 -16.96
CA LYS A 72 12.07 8.13 -18.30
C LYS A 72 11.27 9.12 -19.13
N LEU A 73 11.90 10.22 -19.53
CA LEU A 73 11.34 11.22 -20.43
C LEU A 73 11.56 10.81 -21.90
N GLY A 74 10.73 11.35 -22.80
CA GLY A 74 10.83 11.15 -24.24
C GLY A 74 10.11 9.89 -24.74
N VAL A 75 9.52 9.07 -23.87
CA VAL A 75 8.85 7.83 -24.24
C VAL A 75 7.46 7.74 -23.62
N VAL A 76 6.45 7.50 -24.45
CA VAL A 76 5.08 7.24 -24.01
C VAL A 76 4.74 5.78 -24.29
N THR A 77 4.19 5.07 -23.30
CA THR A 77 3.77 3.67 -23.44
C THR A 77 2.29 3.50 -23.07
N ASN A 78 1.68 2.45 -23.58
CA ASN A 78 0.27 2.14 -23.33
C ASN A 78 -0.02 1.72 -21.87
N THR A 79 1.01 1.31 -21.10
CA THR A 79 0.92 0.97 -19.67
C THR A 79 1.36 2.12 -18.75
N GLN A 80 1.92 3.21 -19.31
CA GLN A 80 2.56 4.30 -18.60
C GLN A 80 3.83 3.86 -17.82
N ASP A 81 4.39 2.71 -18.16
CA ASP A 81 5.67 2.19 -17.67
C ASP A 81 6.45 1.51 -18.81
N THR A 82 7.73 1.21 -18.59
CA THR A 82 8.62 0.64 -19.62
C THR A 82 8.32 -0.81 -19.96
N THR A 83 7.36 -1.48 -19.31
CA THR A 83 6.95 -2.86 -19.65
C THR A 83 5.91 -2.90 -20.76
N GLY A 84 5.29 -1.75 -21.08
CA GLY A 84 4.31 -1.63 -22.14
C GLY A 84 4.91 -1.41 -23.53
N GLN A 85 4.01 -1.41 -24.52
CA GLN A 85 4.38 -1.06 -25.88
C GLN A 85 4.58 0.45 -26.01
N VAL A 86 5.64 0.85 -26.69
CA VAL A 86 5.89 2.26 -27.03
C VAL A 86 4.81 2.71 -28.01
N VAL A 87 4.12 3.79 -27.63
CA VAL A 87 3.08 4.46 -28.41
C VAL A 87 3.65 5.66 -29.15
N GLU A 88 4.59 6.36 -28.47
CA GLU A 88 5.18 7.58 -29.03
C GLU A 88 6.59 7.80 -28.44
N GLU A 89 7.49 8.32 -29.27
CA GLU A 89 8.80 8.84 -28.86
C GLU A 89 8.94 10.29 -29.29
N ARG A 90 9.46 11.14 -28.42
CA ARG A 90 9.67 12.56 -28.64
C ARG A 90 11.07 12.98 -28.22
N PRO A 91 11.68 13.97 -28.89
CA PRO A 91 12.90 14.58 -28.40
C PRO A 91 12.69 15.21 -27.04
N VAL A 92 13.71 15.19 -26.20
CA VAL A 92 13.69 15.79 -24.85
C VAL A 92 14.65 16.98 -24.87
N GLU A 93 14.09 18.17 -24.80
CA GLU A 93 14.84 19.43 -24.68
C GLU A 93 14.91 19.90 -23.22
N ALA A 94 13.97 19.41 -22.38
CA ALA A 94 13.89 19.74 -20.97
C ALA A 94 15.10 19.23 -20.18
N ASP A 95 15.71 20.08 -19.39
CA ASP A 95 16.79 19.73 -18.48
C ASP A 95 16.28 19.40 -17.07
N ARG A 96 17.21 19.19 -16.12
CA ARG A 96 16.87 18.94 -14.72
C ARG A 96 16.13 20.11 -14.07
N ALA A 97 16.47 21.35 -14.40
CA ALA A 97 15.84 22.52 -13.80
C ALA A 97 14.40 22.67 -14.28
N ASP A 98 14.14 22.38 -15.56
CA ASP A 98 12.79 22.35 -16.13
C ASP A 98 11.95 21.27 -15.44
N LEU A 99 12.50 20.07 -15.24
CA LEU A 99 11.84 19.01 -14.51
C LEU A 99 11.49 19.43 -13.08
N GLU A 100 12.46 19.96 -12.32
CA GLU A 100 12.22 20.42 -10.93
C GLU A 100 11.15 21.51 -10.86
N GLY A 101 11.12 22.43 -11.85
CA GLY A 101 10.09 23.44 -12.00
C GLY A 101 8.71 22.83 -12.26
N ALA A 102 8.62 21.85 -13.16
CA ALA A 102 7.38 21.18 -13.50
C ALA A 102 6.79 20.39 -12.30
N LEU A 103 7.63 19.80 -11.43
CA LEU A 103 7.17 19.05 -10.27
C LEU A 103 6.32 19.88 -9.29
N ALA A 104 6.45 21.21 -9.29
CA ALA A 104 5.68 22.08 -8.41
C ALA A 104 4.16 21.95 -8.64
N ALA A 105 3.74 21.75 -9.90
CA ALA A 105 2.33 21.57 -10.26
C ALA A 105 1.73 20.22 -9.81
N PHE A 106 2.57 19.27 -9.45
CA PHE A 106 2.15 17.93 -9.03
C PHE A 106 2.22 17.72 -7.51
N ARG A 107 2.57 18.74 -6.71
CA ARG A 107 2.56 18.68 -5.24
C ARG A 107 1.21 19.13 -4.69
N GLY A 108 0.81 18.55 -3.54
CA GLY A 108 -0.48 18.83 -2.90
C GLY A 108 -1.60 18.01 -3.52
N GLU A 109 -2.81 18.55 -3.53
CA GLU A 109 -3.98 17.90 -4.13
C GLU A 109 -3.96 18.01 -5.64
N ILE A 110 -3.97 16.87 -6.31
CA ILE A 110 -4.03 16.76 -7.77
C ILE A 110 -5.13 15.81 -8.19
N THR A 111 -5.48 15.84 -9.46
CA THR A 111 -6.43 14.90 -10.05
C THR A 111 -5.72 13.98 -11.03
N GLN A 112 -5.90 12.67 -10.87
CA GLN A 112 -5.39 11.67 -11.81
C GLN A 112 -6.53 10.92 -12.50
N ILE A 113 -6.35 10.61 -13.78
CA ILE A 113 -7.16 9.63 -14.50
C ILE A 113 -6.46 8.27 -14.33
N PRO A 114 -7.06 7.29 -13.62
CA PRO A 114 -6.42 5.99 -13.40
C PRO A 114 -6.06 5.31 -14.71
N PRO A 115 -4.91 4.59 -14.79
CA PRO A 115 -4.53 3.90 -16.00
C PRO A 115 -5.48 2.73 -16.32
N MET A 116 -5.61 2.36 -17.60
CA MET A 116 -6.37 1.18 -18.01
C MET A 116 -5.81 -0.11 -17.39
N TYR A 117 -4.48 -0.18 -17.23
CA TYR A 117 -3.82 -1.30 -16.56
C TYR A 117 -3.87 -1.16 -15.03
N SER A 118 -5.08 -1.17 -14.46
CA SER A 118 -5.31 -1.09 -13.01
C SER A 118 -6.30 -2.14 -12.52
N ALA A 119 -6.30 -2.38 -11.20
CA ALA A 119 -7.21 -3.33 -10.55
C ALA A 119 -8.60 -2.73 -10.24
N LEU A 120 -8.85 -1.49 -10.63
CA LEU A 120 -10.17 -0.87 -10.53
C LEU A 120 -11.21 -1.67 -11.33
N LYS A 121 -12.42 -1.75 -10.80
CA LYS A 121 -13.51 -2.45 -11.48
C LYS A 121 -14.47 -1.47 -12.14
N ARG A 122 -14.90 -1.81 -13.34
CA ARG A 122 -16.06 -1.22 -14.02
C ARG A 122 -16.99 -2.35 -14.46
N ASP A 123 -18.24 -2.28 -14.09
CA ASP A 123 -19.27 -3.29 -14.41
C ASP A 123 -18.83 -4.72 -14.02
N GLY A 124 -18.19 -4.85 -12.84
CA GLY A 124 -17.71 -6.12 -12.28
C GLY A 124 -16.39 -6.65 -12.85
N LYS A 125 -15.88 -6.09 -13.95
CA LYS A 125 -14.59 -6.48 -14.59
C LYS A 125 -13.49 -5.52 -14.19
N LYS A 126 -12.27 -6.02 -14.01
CA LYS A 126 -11.10 -5.18 -13.73
C LYS A 126 -10.64 -4.47 -15.01
N LEU A 127 -10.18 -3.22 -14.88
CA LEU A 127 -9.78 -2.42 -16.04
C LEU A 127 -8.64 -3.09 -16.83
N TYR A 128 -7.68 -3.73 -16.16
CA TYR A 128 -6.61 -4.43 -16.87
C TYR A 128 -7.10 -5.63 -17.70
N GLU A 129 -8.23 -6.26 -17.34
CA GLU A 129 -8.85 -7.33 -18.14
C GLU A 129 -9.45 -6.77 -19.43
N LEU A 130 -10.07 -5.58 -19.34
CA LEU A 130 -10.58 -4.86 -20.51
C LEU A 130 -9.45 -4.38 -21.41
N ALA A 131 -8.36 -3.82 -20.82
CA ALA A 131 -7.19 -3.38 -21.57
C ALA A 131 -6.53 -4.52 -22.36
N ARG A 132 -6.36 -5.69 -21.73
CA ARG A 132 -5.84 -6.89 -22.42
C ARG A 132 -6.73 -7.40 -23.55
N ALA A 133 -8.04 -7.13 -23.45
CA ALA A 133 -9.01 -7.44 -24.51
C ALA A 133 -9.09 -6.32 -25.58
N GLY A 134 -8.17 -5.34 -25.58
CA GLY A 134 -8.14 -4.22 -26.51
C GLY A 134 -9.30 -3.22 -26.33
N LYS A 135 -9.96 -3.23 -25.16
CA LYS A 135 -11.09 -2.34 -24.86
C LYS A 135 -10.63 -1.18 -23.98
N GLU A 136 -10.83 0.01 -24.44
CA GLU A 136 -10.68 1.21 -23.63
C GLU A 136 -12.05 1.66 -23.11
N VAL A 137 -12.09 2.10 -21.84
CA VAL A 137 -13.30 2.63 -21.20
C VAL A 137 -12.97 3.96 -20.54
N GLU A 138 -13.97 4.81 -20.50
CA GLU A 138 -13.86 6.08 -19.78
C GLU A 138 -13.64 5.84 -18.28
N ARG A 139 -12.71 6.59 -17.71
CA ARG A 139 -12.31 6.53 -16.31
C ARG A 139 -12.52 7.89 -15.67
N ALA A 140 -13.28 7.89 -14.58
CA ALA A 140 -13.50 9.12 -13.83
C ALA A 140 -12.20 9.60 -13.20
N PRO A 141 -11.88 10.90 -13.30
CA PRO A 141 -10.78 11.51 -12.57
C PRO A 141 -10.96 11.32 -11.06
N ARG A 142 -9.84 11.15 -10.33
CA ARG A 142 -9.85 10.92 -8.88
C ARG A 142 -8.87 11.86 -8.19
N PRO A 143 -9.27 12.51 -7.09
CA PRO A 143 -8.37 13.30 -6.30
C PRO A 143 -7.36 12.39 -5.57
N VAL A 144 -6.10 12.81 -5.56
CA VAL A 144 -5.01 12.22 -4.79
C VAL A 144 -4.13 13.34 -4.25
N THR A 145 -3.39 13.05 -3.19
CA THR A 145 -2.47 14.04 -2.59
C THR A 145 -1.04 13.56 -2.71
N ILE A 146 -0.19 14.40 -3.27
CA ILE A 146 1.26 14.20 -3.32
C ILE A 146 1.89 15.04 -2.20
N HIS A 147 2.28 14.39 -1.12
CA HIS A 147 2.83 15.04 0.09
C HIS A 147 4.29 15.49 -0.11
N ALA A 148 5.07 14.71 -0.87
CA ALA A 148 6.43 15.07 -1.29
C ALA A 148 6.70 14.53 -2.70
N LEU A 149 7.42 15.31 -3.48
CA LEU A 149 7.87 14.96 -4.82
C LEU A 149 9.19 15.69 -5.10
N GLU A 150 10.28 14.94 -5.25
CA GLU A 150 11.63 15.44 -5.31
C GLU A 150 12.44 14.67 -6.36
N VAL A 151 13.32 15.35 -7.09
CA VAL A 151 14.34 14.71 -7.94
C VAL A 151 15.51 14.31 -7.04
N VAL A 152 15.72 13.00 -6.88
CA VAL A 152 16.84 12.46 -6.09
C VAL A 152 18.13 12.54 -6.90
N GLU A 153 18.11 12.00 -8.12
CA GLU A 153 19.29 11.95 -8.99
C GLU A 153 18.89 11.87 -10.46
N GLN A 154 19.84 12.18 -11.34
CA GLN A 154 19.76 11.88 -12.77
C GLN A 154 20.60 10.62 -13.03
N THR A 155 19.95 9.54 -13.47
CA THR A 155 20.58 8.23 -13.65
C THR A 155 21.09 7.97 -15.05
N GLY A 156 20.76 8.86 -15.99
CA GLY A 156 21.18 8.78 -17.39
C GLY A 156 20.55 9.88 -18.24
N PRO A 157 20.81 9.89 -19.54
CA PRO A 157 20.13 10.81 -20.45
C PRO A 157 18.61 10.64 -20.33
N ASN A 158 17.92 11.73 -20.00
CA ASN A 158 16.46 11.78 -19.86
C ASN A 158 15.87 10.82 -18.82
N CYS A 159 16.70 10.28 -17.91
CA CYS A 159 16.30 9.35 -16.86
C CYS A 159 16.58 9.94 -15.48
N TYR A 160 15.57 9.94 -14.62
CA TYR A 160 15.64 10.53 -13.29
C TYR A 160 15.05 9.58 -12.24
N THR A 161 15.58 9.64 -11.03
CA THR A 161 15.00 9.01 -9.85
C THR A 161 14.21 10.06 -9.06
N LEU A 162 12.94 9.77 -8.80
CA LEU A 162 12.06 10.60 -8.01
C LEU A 162 11.75 9.94 -6.67
N ARG A 163 11.72 10.71 -5.59
CA ARG A 163 11.10 10.34 -4.33
C ARG A 163 9.65 10.86 -4.33
N VAL A 164 8.70 9.97 -4.06
CA VAL A 164 7.26 10.27 -4.11
C VAL A 164 6.61 9.80 -2.81
N ARG A 165 6.08 10.72 -1.99
CA ARG A 165 5.21 10.39 -0.86
C ARG A 165 3.79 10.82 -1.18
N CYS A 166 2.82 9.90 -1.09
CA CYS A 166 1.49 10.16 -1.59
C CYS A 166 0.39 9.44 -0.81
N SER A 167 -0.83 9.92 -0.97
CA SER A 167 -2.05 9.31 -0.44
C SER A 167 -2.36 7.96 -1.10
N LYS A 168 -3.28 7.20 -0.52
CA LYS A 168 -3.87 6.02 -1.17
C LYS A 168 -4.43 6.37 -2.55
N GLY A 169 -4.45 5.37 -3.43
CA GLY A 169 -5.07 5.51 -4.77
C GLY A 169 -4.21 6.22 -5.80
N THR A 170 -3.06 6.75 -5.43
CA THR A 170 -2.11 7.37 -6.36
C THR A 170 -1.47 6.32 -7.26
N TYR A 171 -1.44 6.59 -8.56
CA TYR A 171 -0.73 5.82 -9.57
C TYR A 171 0.57 6.53 -9.94
N VAL A 172 1.71 6.01 -9.49
CA VAL A 172 3.02 6.60 -9.78
C VAL A 172 3.33 6.54 -11.28
N ARG A 173 2.83 5.53 -11.99
CA ARG A 173 2.90 5.44 -13.46
C ARG A 173 2.23 6.64 -14.12
N THR A 174 1.01 6.97 -13.68
CA THR A 174 0.28 8.14 -14.20
C THR A 174 0.99 9.44 -13.83
N LEU A 175 1.56 9.55 -12.62
CA LEU A 175 2.36 10.71 -12.24
C LEU A 175 3.54 10.91 -13.18
N CYS A 176 4.31 9.87 -13.49
CA CYS A 176 5.44 9.93 -14.43
C CYS A 176 4.98 10.31 -15.85
N HIS A 177 3.86 9.76 -16.30
CA HIS A 177 3.25 10.08 -17.59
C HIS A 177 2.84 11.56 -17.66
N ASP A 178 2.13 12.04 -16.64
CA ASP A 178 1.62 13.42 -16.59
C ASP A 178 2.76 14.45 -16.48
N ILE A 179 3.82 14.15 -15.73
CA ILE A 179 5.04 14.99 -15.67
C ILE A 179 5.66 15.12 -17.07
N GLY A 180 5.84 13.99 -17.78
CA GLY A 180 6.38 14.01 -19.14
C GLY A 180 5.48 14.75 -20.13
N ALA A 181 4.16 14.66 -19.98
CA ALA A 181 3.19 15.39 -20.77
C ALA A 181 3.28 16.91 -20.51
N ALA A 182 3.42 17.32 -19.24
CA ALA A 182 3.59 18.73 -18.86
C ALA A 182 4.88 19.34 -19.42
N LEU A 183 5.95 18.54 -19.56
CA LEU A 183 7.20 18.95 -20.20
C LEU A 183 7.14 18.90 -21.74
N GLY A 184 6.02 18.45 -22.33
CA GLY A 184 5.82 18.36 -23.78
C GLY A 184 6.54 17.22 -24.47
N CYS A 185 7.46 16.52 -23.79
CA CYS A 185 8.25 15.43 -24.38
C CYS A 185 7.66 14.03 -24.13
N GLY A 186 6.64 13.90 -23.30
CA GLY A 186 6.15 12.60 -22.86
C GLY A 186 7.06 11.94 -21.82
N GLY A 187 6.53 10.93 -21.13
CA GLY A 187 7.28 10.20 -20.11
C GLY A 187 6.58 8.93 -19.66
N CYS A 188 7.35 8.03 -19.07
CA CYS A 188 6.83 6.82 -18.44
C CYS A 188 7.66 6.42 -17.22
N MET A 189 7.11 5.57 -16.38
CA MET A 189 7.82 5.02 -15.22
C MET A 189 8.75 3.88 -15.66
N SER A 190 10.03 3.94 -15.28
CA SER A 190 11.03 2.93 -15.63
C SER A 190 11.33 1.95 -14.49
N ALA A 191 11.12 2.35 -13.25
CA ALA A 191 11.31 1.53 -12.06
C ALA A 191 10.39 2.01 -10.94
N LEU A 192 10.06 1.10 -9.99
CA LEU A 192 9.31 1.48 -8.79
C LEU A 192 9.75 0.61 -7.62
N ARG A 193 10.17 1.26 -6.53
CA ARG A 193 10.44 0.62 -5.26
C ARG A 193 9.65 1.31 -4.16
N ARG A 194 8.74 0.59 -3.51
CA ARG A 194 8.01 1.13 -2.38
C ARG A 194 8.87 1.04 -1.13
N THR A 195 9.18 2.18 -0.52
CA THR A 195 10.05 2.29 0.65
C THR A 195 9.27 2.30 1.95
N GLU A 196 8.00 2.76 1.91
CA GLU A 196 7.11 2.80 3.07
C GLU A 196 5.66 2.51 2.68
N ALA A 197 4.97 1.71 3.48
CA ALA A 197 3.53 1.45 3.37
C ALA A 197 2.96 1.02 4.72
N ALA A 198 1.77 1.53 5.07
CA ALA A 198 1.06 1.18 6.30
C ALA A 198 1.90 1.40 7.58
N GLY A 199 2.81 2.38 7.56
CA GLY A 199 3.71 2.68 8.68
C GLY A 199 4.89 1.70 8.82
N PHE A 200 5.07 0.77 7.89
CA PHE A 200 6.22 -0.12 7.81
C PHE A 200 7.21 0.36 6.75
N SER A 201 8.49 0.21 7.02
CA SER A 201 9.60 0.61 6.16
C SER A 201 10.36 -0.59 5.58
N LEU A 202 11.29 -0.32 4.64
CA LEU A 202 12.17 -1.35 4.09
C LEU A 202 13.07 -2.01 5.15
N ALA A 203 13.43 -1.28 6.21
CA ALA A 203 14.25 -1.83 7.30
C ALA A 203 13.53 -2.96 8.06
N GLU A 204 12.21 -3.02 7.97
CA GLU A 204 11.37 -4.02 8.61
C GLU A 204 10.94 -5.14 7.67
N ALA A 205 11.24 -4.99 6.37
CA ALA A 205 10.83 -5.93 5.36
C ALA A 205 11.76 -7.16 5.30
N VAL A 206 11.15 -8.32 5.14
CA VAL A 206 11.83 -9.60 4.99
C VAL A 206 11.82 -9.97 3.51
N PRO A 207 12.97 -10.35 2.90
CA PRO A 207 12.98 -10.92 1.56
C PRO A 207 12.05 -12.14 1.46
N LEU A 208 11.35 -12.28 0.34
CA LEU A 208 10.41 -13.41 0.17
C LEU A 208 11.12 -14.76 0.34
N GLU A 209 12.31 -14.90 -0.20
CA GLU A 209 13.13 -16.11 -0.11
C GLU A 209 13.45 -16.45 1.35
N ALA A 210 13.77 -15.46 2.18
CA ALA A 210 14.06 -15.68 3.60
C ALA A 210 12.84 -16.23 4.36
N LEU A 211 11.63 -15.85 3.96
CA LEU A 211 10.41 -16.47 4.50
C LEU A 211 10.25 -17.92 4.04
N LEU A 212 10.54 -18.18 2.75
CA LEU A 212 10.36 -19.53 2.16
C LEU A 212 11.33 -20.54 2.74
N ASP A 213 12.54 -20.11 3.08
CA ASP A 213 13.62 -20.94 3.60
C ASP A 213 13.64 -21.01 5.16
N ALA A 214 12.76 -20.26 5.81
CA ALA A 214 12.72 -20.22 7.27
C ALA A 214 12.29 -21.59 7.87
N PRO A 215 13.02 -22.12 8.88
CA PRO A 215 12.61 -23.33 9.56
C PRO A 215 11.25 -23.22 10.26
N ASP A 216 10.95 -22.03 10.77
CA ASP A 216 9.66 -21.68 11.34
C ASP A 216 9.19 -20.34 10.73
N PRO A 217 8.50 -20.37 9.59
CA PRO A 217 7.97 -19.16 8.96
C PRO A 217 6.98 -18.37 9.83
N ALA A 218 6.30 -19.04 10.77
CA ALA A 218 5.34 -18.38 11.66
C ALA A 218 6.02 -17.47 12.69
N ALA A 219 7.27 -17.74 13.06
CA ALA A 219 8.06 -16.90 13.95
C ALA A 219 8.39 -15.53 13.35
N LEU A 220 8.30 -15.37 12.02
CA LEU A 220 8.50 -14.09 11.34
C LEU A 220 7.26 -13.18 11.37
N LEU A 221 6.14 -13.70 11.86
CA LEU A 221 4.90 -12.91 11.98
C LEU A 221 5.00 -11.97 13.18
N ARG A 222 4.74 -10.71 12.94
CA ARG A 222 4.52 -9.71 13.99
C ARG A 222 3.09 -9.79 14.50
N PRO A 223 2.83 -9.49 15.78
CA PRO A 223 1.47 -9.44 16.29
C PRO A 223 0.66 -8.34 15.61
N VAL A 224 -0.66 -8.53 15.54
CA VAL A 224 -1.59 -7.62 14.82
C VAL A 224 -1.57 -6.21 15.38
N ASP A 225 -1.45 -6.08 16.69
CA ASP A 225 -1.43 -4.80 17.41
C ASP A 225 -0.18 -3.97 17.11
N ALA A 226 0.87 -4.56 16.50
CA ALA A 226 2.01 -3.82 15.98
C ALA A 226 1.60 -2.78 14.92
N TYR A 227 0.53 -3.03 14.15
CA TYR A 227 -0.01 -2.03 13.23
C TYR A 227 -0.69 -0.85 13.98
N PHE A 228 -1.26 -1.12 15.13
CA PHE A 228 -2.01 -0.15 15.92
C PHE A 228 -1.19 0.53 17.03
N PHE A 229 0.16 0.44 16.97
CA PHE A 229 1.05 0.91 18.04
C PHE A 229 0.85 2.39 18.45
N ARG A 230 0.34 3.21 17.54
CA ARG A 230 0.08 4.64 17.77
C ARG A 230 -1.11 4.92 18.71
N TYR A 231 -2.00 3.93 18.87
CA TYR A 231 -3.13 4.06 19.79
C TYR A 231 -2.72 3.63 21.21
N PRO A 232 -3.20 4.31 22.24
CA PRO A 232 -2.97 3.91 23.61
C PRO A 232 -3.60 2.54 23.89
N ALA A 233 -3.19 1.91 24.99
CA ALA A 233 -3.62 0.58 25.38
C ALA A 233 -4.43 0.59 26.67
N VAL A 234 -5.43 -0.28 26.78
CA VAL A 234 -6.20 -0.54 28.00
C VAL A 234 -6.43 -2.05 28.15
N THR A 235 -6.29 -2.55 29.37
CA THR A 235 -6.62 -3.94 29.72
C THR A 235 -8.01 -4.01 30.34
N VAL A 236 -8.79 -5.02 29.97
CA VAL A 236 -10.16 -5.23 30.47
C VAL A 236 -10.30 -6.60 31.10
N GLU A 237 -11.10 -6.67 32.16
CA GLU A 237 -11.34 -7.89 32.94
C GLU A 237 -12.83 -8.07 33.24
N GLY A 238 -13.19 -9.24 33.81
CA GLY A 238 -14.52 -9.52 34.34
C GLY A 238 -15.64 -9.27 33.34
N THR A 239 -16.59 -8.43 33.71
CA THR A 239 -17.76 -8.13 32.89
C THR A 239 -17.40 -7.32 31.64
N ALA A 240 -16.40 -6.43 31.71
CA ALA A 240 -15.94 -5.67 30.55
C ALA A 240 -15.32 -6.60 29.49
N LEU A 241 -14.47 -7.56 29.90
CA LEU A 241 -13.91 -8.58 29.04
C LEU A 241 -14.98 -9.41 28.33
N ARG A 242 -15.97 -9.89 29.10
CA ARG A 242 -17.09 -10.67 28.52
C ARG A 242 -17.88 -9.88 27.51
N LYS A 243 -18.17 -8.60 27.80
CA LYS A 243 -18.86 -7.69 26.87
C LYS A 243 -18.01 -7.44 25.61
N ALA A 244 -16.70 -7.16 25.76
CA ALA A 244 -15.77 -6.96 24.68
C ALA A 244 -15.75 -8.19 23.73
N LYS A 245 -15.64 -9.41 24.29
CA LYS A 245 -15.67 -10.66 23.51
C LYS A 245 -17.00 -10.93 22.81
N ASN A 246 -18.10 -10.40 23.31
CA ASN A 246 -19.42 -10.49 22.68
C ASN A 246 -19.74 -9.30 21.75
N GLY A 247 -18.80 -8.37 21.56
CA GLY A 247 -19.00 -7.19 20.69
C GLY A 247 -19.93 -6.12 21.29
N ASN A 248 -20.27 -6.23 22.58
CA ASN A 248 -21.14 -5.29 23.27
C ASN A 248 -20.34 -4.12 23.86
N PRO A 249 -20.87 -2.90 23.89
CA PRO A 249 -20.26 -1.79 24.59
C PRO A 249 -20.12 -2.04 26.11
N PHE A 250 -19.06 -1.51 26.71
CA PHE A 250 -18.78 -1.65 28.14
C PHE A 250 -18.24 -0.35 28.74
N PRO A 251 -18.48 -0.09 30.05
CA PRO A 251 -17.92 1.08 30.73
C PRO A 251 -16.38 1.04 30.71
N CYS A 252 -15.78 2.21 30.48
CA CYS A 252 -14.33 2.38 30.42
C CYS A 252 -13.95 3.74 31.03
N SER A 253 -12.91 3.76 31.84
CA SER A 253 -12.36 5.01 32.42
C SER A 253 -11.30 5.67 31.54
N ALA A 254 -11.04 5.13 30.34
CA ALA A 254 -10.12 5.71 29.39
C ALA A 254 -10.67 7.03 28.82
N ALA A 255 -9.78 7.94 28.42
CA ALA A 255 -10.16 9.17 27.72
C ALA A 255 -10.84 8.86 26.38
N ASP A 256 -11.65 9.80 25.89
CA ASP A 256 -12.27 9.69 24.58
C ASP A 256 -11.22 9.55 23.48
N GLY A 257 -11.46 8.64 22.53
CA GLY A 257 -10.53 8.31 21.44
C GLY A 257 -10.47 6.81 21.13
N ASP A 258 -9.54 6.44 20.25
CA ASP A 258 -9.35 5.06 19.82
C ASP A 258 -8.27 4.38 20.69
N TRP A 259 -8.52 3.12 21.06
CA TRP A 259 -7.73 2.37 22.04
C TRP A 259 -7.49 0.95 21.58
N ARG A 260 -6.27 0.43 21.84
CA ARG A 260 -5.99 -1.00 21.80
C ARG A 260 -6.51 -1.64 23.09
N VAL A 261 -7.44 -2.58 22.95
CA VAL A 261 -8.04 -3.27 24.09
C VAL A 261 -7.45 -4.66 24.23
N TYR A 262 -6.93 -4.97 25.42
CA TYR A 262 -6.29 -6.24 25.75
C TYR A 262 -7.07 -6.96 26.82
N GLY A 263 -7.01 -8.30 26.81
CA GLY A 263 -7.44 -9.12 27.91
C GLY A 263 -6.36 -9.25 28.99
N PRO A 264 -6.68 -9.90 30.13
CA PRO A 264 -5.78 -10.01 31.29
C PRO A 264 -4.52 -10.84 31.02
N GLY A 265 -4.55 -11.70 30.00
CA GLY A 265 -3.37 -12.47 29.53
C GLY A 265 -2.50 -11.72 28.55
N GLY A 266 -2.75 -10.43 28.27
CA GLY A 266 -2.02 -9.65 27.27
C GLY A 266 -2.46 -9.92 25.85
N GLU A 267 -3.52 -10.69 25.62
CA GLU A 267 -4.06 -10.94 24.29
C GLU A 267 -4.74 -9.70 23.72
N PHE A 268 -4.38 -9.29 22.50
CA PHE A 268 -5.02 -8.20 21.78
C PHE A 268 -6.42 -8.61 21.33
N LEU A 269 -7.45 -7.96 21.88
CA LEU A 269 -8.84 -8.31 21.63
C LEU A 269 -9.42 -7.51 20.46
N LEU A 270 -9.28 -6.20 20.52
CA LEU A 270 -9.93 -5.31 19.56
C LEU A 270 -9.30 -3.92 19.53
N LEU A 271 -9.53 -3.21 18.43
CA LEU A 271 -9.47 -1.77 18.38
C LEU A 271 -10.86 -1.26 18.81
N GLY A 272 -10.92 -0.40 19.82
CA GLY A 272 -12.15 0.17 20.35
C GLY A 272 -12.13 1.68 20.35
N ARG A 273 -13.32 2.29 20.40
CA ARG A 273 -13.51 3.72 20.59
C ARG A 273 -14.17 3.99 21.92
N CYS A 274 -13.49 4.75 22.79
CA CYS A 274 -14.07 5.29 24.00
C CYS A 274 -14.73 6.63 23.70
N ALA A 275 -15.97 6.79 24.12
CA ALA A 275 -16.71 8.04 24.04
C ALA A 275 -17.68 8.12 25.22
N GLY A 276 -17.60 9.21 25.99
CA GLY A 276 -18.49 9.45 27.16
C GLY A 276 -18.42 8.32 28.19
N GLY A 277 -17.25 7.76 28.47
CA GLY A 277 -17.05 6.67 29.43
C GLY A 277 -17.51 5.27 28.95
N MET A 278 -17.85 5.11 27.69
CA MET A 278 -18.24 3.83 27.09
C MET A 278 -17.28 3.43 25.97
N MET A 279 -16.75 2.20 26.05
CA MET A 279 -15.95 1.59 24.97
C MET A 279 -16.84 0.81 24.04
N SER A 280 -16.73 1.09 22.73
CA SER A 280 -17.40 0.34 21.65
C SER A 280 -16.36 -0.29 20.73
N THR A 281 -16.68 -1.45 20.13
CA THR A 281 -15.79 -2.16 19.23
C THR A 281 -15.76 -1.49 17.85
N ILE A 282 -14.58 -1.06 17.40
CA ILE A 282 -14.32 -0.69 16.00
C ILE A 282 -14.06 -1.97 15.19
N LYS A 283 -13.11 -2.81 15.66
CA LYS A 283 -12.75 -4.05 14.99
C LYS A 283 -12.18 -5.07 15.98
N SER A 284 -12.66 -6.32 15.93
CA SER A 284 -12.20 -7.41 16.80
C SER A 284 -11.14 -8.27 16.11
N PHE A 285 -10.17 -8.79 16.89
CA PHE A 285 -9.05 -9.61 16.40
C PHE A 285 -8.86 -10.93 17.17
N PHE A 286 -9.59 -11.15 18.25
CA PHE A 286 -9.53 -12.37 19.06
C PHE A 286 -10.26 -13.57 18.41
N GLU A 287 -9.97 -14.75 18.90
CA GLU A 287 -10.73 -15.97 18.58
C GLU A 287 -11.91 -16.14 19.56
N VAL A 288 -13.07 -16.49 18.99
CA VAL A 288 -14.27 -16.88 19.76
C VAL A 288 -14.19 -18.36 20.06
#